data_6129e22b9b87db190e49560b25783155
#
_entry.id   6129e22b9b87db190e49560b25783155
#
_cell.length_a   1.000
_cell.length_b   1.000
_cell.length_c   1.000
_cell.angle_alpha   90.00
_cell.angle_beta   90.00
_cell.angle_gamma   90.00
#
_symmetry.space_group_name_H-M   'P 1'
#
loop_
_entity.id
_entity.type
_entity.pdbx_description
1 polymer ?
#
loop_
_entity_poly.entity_id
_entity_poly.type
_entity_poly.pdbx_seq_one_letter_code
_entity_poly.pdbx_strand_id
1 'polypeptide(L)'
;MENYYKTNREVWNARTKIHLYSSFYDLDKFKREVKSVPDLDLSLLGDVRGKSILHLQCHFGMDTLSLSKRGANIVGVDFSEEAIQTAKSLNEELGLNAQFCCCNIYDAPIMLKGQKFDIVYTSYGVVNWLPDLIQWGQVLSQMLKDGGKFVIVEFHPVLWMFDENFSQVRYAYSRKEPYIVEESTYTDSENDNRQKTVTWNHGLAVVLNGLLNNDLQIQSFGEYDYSPFNLFGNMVAEKNGTFKIAGKNGEIPLLFSVIAVKHLQRHGSI
;
A
#
# COMPACT_ATOMS: atom_id res chain seq x y z
N MET A 1 -16.86 19.99 4.57
CA MET A 1 -15.69 19.12 4.26
C MET A 1 -15.88 18.59 2.86
N GLU A 2 -14.96 18.88 1.95
CA GLU A 2 -14.95 18.29 0.62
C GLU A 2 -14.95 16.76 0.77
N ASN A 3 -15.73 16.07 -0.08
CA ASN A 3 -15.79 14.61 0.01
C ASN A 3 -14.50 14.02 -0.60
N TYR A 4 -13.41 14.01 0.17
CA TYR A 4 -12.09 13.51 -0.23
C TYR A 4 -12.16 12.10 -0.86
N TYR A 5 -13.06 11.27 -0.35
CA TYR A 5 -13.25 9.91 -0.83
C TYR A 5 -13.69 9.91 -2.31
N LYS A 6 -14.68 10.72 -2.68
CA LYS A 6 -15.14 10.83 -4.06
C LYS A 6 -14.04 11.37 -4.96
N THR A 7 -13.38 12.46 -4.54
CA THR A 7 -12.29 13.08 -5.30
C THR A 7 -11.17 12.08 -5.56
N ASN A 8 -10.66 11.42 -4.53
CA ASN A 8 -9.56 10.47 -4.67
C ASN A 8 -9.95 9.23 -5.49
N ARG A 9 -11.19 8.75 -5.37
CA ARG A 9 -11.70 7.64 -6.16
C ARG A 9 -11.73 7.96 -7.66
N GLU A 10 -12.21 9.14 -8.03
CA GLU A 10 -12.21 9.62 -9.42
C GLU A 10 -10.77 9.71 -9.96
N VAL A 11 -9.83 10.21 -9.16
CA VAL A 11 -8.41 10.27 -9.50
C VAL A 11 -7.86 8.85 -9.75
N TRP A 12 -8.08 7.91 -8.84
CA TRP A 12 -7.55 6.56 -8.99
C TRP A 12 -8.20 5.77 -10.13
N ASN A 13 -9.48 6.01 -10.42
CA ASN A 13 -10.12 5.49 -11.63
C ASN A 13 -9.43 5.98 -12.91
N ALA A 14 -9.09 7.26 -12.98
CA ALA A 14 -8.37 7.82 -14.14
C ALA A 14 -6.91 7.33 -14.19
N ARG A 15 -6.20 7.34 -13.06
CA ARG A 15 -4.81 6.86 -12.96
C ARG A 15 -4.69 5.39 -13.38
N THR A 16 -5.63 4.54 -13.02
CA THR A 16 -5.62 3.12 -13.43
C THR A 16 -5.49 2.97 -14.94
N LYS A 17 -6.24 3.75 -15.73
CA LYS A 17 -6.19 3.71 -17.20
C LYS A 17 -4.80 4.08 -17.74
N ILE A 18 -4.14 5.05 -17.12
CA ILE A 18 -2.78 5.48 -17.51
C ILE A 18 -1.76 4.39 -17.10
N HIS A 19 -1.89 3.88 -15.86
CA HIS A 19 -0.96 2.91 -15.28
C HIS A 19 -0.89 1.60 -16.08
N LEU A 20 -2.01 1.17 -16.66
CA LEU A 20 -2.07 -0.06 -17.47
C LEU A 20 -1.16 -0.04 -18.69
N TYR A 21 -0.90 1.15 -19.25
CA TYR A 21 -0.05 1.31 -20.43
C TYR A 21 1.35 1.84 -20.10
N SER A 22 1.65 2.05 -18.82
CA SER A 22 2.92 2.60 -18.41
C SER A 22 4.03 1.56 -18.41
N SER A 23 5.24 1.99 -18.76
CA SER A 23 6.45 1.16 -18.65
C SER A 23 6.80 0.85 -17.19
N PHE A 24 6.31 1.65 -16.23
CA PHE A 24 6.51 1.43 -14.80
C PHE A 24 5.91 0.11 -14.34
N TYR A 25 4.68 -0.19 -14.77
CA TYR A 25 3.99 -1.43 -14.40
C TYR A 25 4.33 -2.60 -15.31
N ASP A 26 4.75 -2.35 -16.57
CA ASP A 26 5.13 -3.37 -17.58
C ASP A 26 4.19 -4.58 -17.54
N LEU A 27 2.91 -4.33 -17.82
CA LEU A 27 1.85 -5.34 -17.72
C LEU A 27 2.11 -6.57 -18.57
N ASP A 28 2.76 -6.42 -19.72
CA ASP A 28 3.12 -7.55 -20.58
C ASP A 28 4.16 -8.46 -19.94
N LYS A 29 5.16 -7.89 -19.28
CA LYS A 29 6.12 -8.66 -18.48
C LYS A 29 5.42 -9.33 -17.31
N PHE A 30 4.57 -8.58 -16.60
CA PHE A 30 3.80 -9.13 -15.49
C PHE A 30 2.96 -10.34 -15.93
N LYS A 31 2.22 -10.27 -17.04
CA LYS A 31 1.41 -11.39 -17.55
C LYS A 31 2.24 -12.65 -17.84
N ARG A 32 3.48 -12.49 -18.30
CA ARG A 32 4.38 -13.62 -18.54
C ARG A 32 4.92 -14.24 -17.24
N GLU A 33 5.28 -13.41 -16.26
CA GLU A 33 6.01 -13.84 -15.06
C GLU A 33 5.10 -14.02 -13.84
N VAL A 34 4.03 -13.23 -13.75
CA VAL A 34 3.16 -13.06 -12.59
C VAL A 34 4.00 -12.85 -11.31
N LYS A 35 4.89 -11.88 -11.38
CA LYS A 35 5.80 -11.50 -10.30
C LYS A 35 5.89 -9.97 -10.24
N SER A 36 5.43 -9.39 -9.12
CA SER A 36 5.52 -7.95 -8.85
C SER A 36 5.92 -7.64 -7.41
N VAL A 37 5.59 -8.51 -6.45
CA VAL A 37 5.91 -8.31 -5.02
C VAL A 37 7.43 -8.24 -4.82
N PRO A 38 7.97 -7.14 -4.25
CA PRO A 38 9.38 -7.00 -3.98
C PRO A 38 9.93 -8.04 -3.00
N ASP A 39 11.23 -8.32 -3.07
CA ASP A 39 11.87 -9.35 -2.23
C ASP A 39 11.81 -8.98 -0.73
N LEU A 40 11.86 -7.69 -0.40
CA LEU A 40 11.68 -7.23 0.99
C LEU A 40 10.31 -7.67 1.52
N ASP A 41 9.26 -7.39 0.79
CA ASP A 41 7.88 -7.75 1.18
C ASP A 41 7.72 -9.26 1.33
N LEU A 42 8.26 -10.03 0.37
CA LEU A 42 8.26 -11.50 0.44
C LEU A 42 8.98 -12.01 1.69
N SER A 43 10.09 -11.39 2.08
CA SER A 43 10.83 -11.78 3.29
C SER A 43 10.02 -11.53 4.57
N LEU A 44 9.27 -10.44 4.63
CA LEU A 44 8.41 -10.06 5.76
C LEU A 44 7.11 -10.88 5.80
N LEU A 45 6.53 -11.18 4.63
CA LEU A 45 5.35 -12.03 4.50
C LEU A 45 5.67 -13.50 4.86
N GLY A 46 6.87 -13.99 4.54
CA GLY A 46 7.26 -15.38 4.73
C GLY A 46 6.51 -16.35 3.82
N ASP A 47 6.31 -17.60 4.25
CA ASP A 47 5.57 -18.58 3.45
C ASP A 47 4.07 -18.28 3.46
N VAL A 48 3.56 -17.94 2.28
CA VAL A 48 2.16 -17.55 2.05
C VAL A 48 1.27 -18.71 1.59
N ARG A 49 1.82 -19.88 1.32
CA ARG A 49 1.06 -21.06 0.82
C ARG A 49 -0.03 -21.47 1.78
N GLY A 50 -1.25 -21.53 1.27
CA GLY A 50 -2.43 -21.89 2.05
C GLY A 50 -2.88 -20.84 3.07
N LYS A 51 -2.17 -19.71 3.21
CA LYS A 51 -2.57 -18.63 4.12
C LYS A 51 -3.73 -17.83 3.54
N SER A 52 -4.68 -17.45 4.38
CA SER A 52 -5.69 -16.45 4.04
C SER A 52 -5.09 -15.06 4.18
N ILE A 53 -5.08 -14.28 3.08
CA ILE A 53 -4.46 -12.96 3.03
C ILE A 53 -5.50 -11.93 2.59
N LEU A 54 -5.52 -10.78 3.26
CA LEU A 54 -6.22 -9.58 2.83
C LEU A 54 -5.17 -8.56 2.37
N HIS A 55 -5.21 -8.19 1.09
CA HIS A 55 -4.38 -7.12 0.54
C HIS A 55 -5.23 -5.86 0.42
N LEU A 56 -4.97 -4.87 1.27
CA LEU A 56 -5.68 -3.60 1.29
C LEU A 56 -5.05 -2.60 0.34
N GLN A 57 -5.89 -1.80 -0.33
CA GLN A 57 -5.49 -0.79 -1.31
C GLN A 57 -4.65 -1.41 -2.45
N CYS A 58 -5.18 -2.53 -3.00
CA CYS A 58 -4.46 -3.42 -3.90
C CYS A 58 -4.30 -2.89 -5.34
N HIS A 59 -4.84 -1.69 -5.65
CA HIS A 59 -4.85 -1.14 -7.01
C HIS A 59 -5.44 -2.16 -8.01
N PHE A 60 -4.87 -2.32 -9.21
CA PHE A 60 -5.31 -3.35 -10.17
C PHE A 60 -4.68 -4.74 -9.92
N GLY A 61 -4.21 -5.00 -8.71
CA GLY A 61 -4.04 -6.33 -8.16
C GLY A 61 -2.79 -7.10 -8.56
N MET A 62 -1.75 -6.51 -9.13
CA MET A 62 -0.54 -7.25 -9.54
C MET A 62 0.08 -8.03 -8.37
N ASP A 63 0.27 -7.39 -7.21
CA ASP A 63 0.83 -8.05 -6.02
C ASP A 63 -0.13 -9.09 -5.46
N THR A 64 -1.43 -8.81 -5.47
CA THR A 64 -2.46 -9.79 -5.10
C THR A 64 -2.37 -11.05 -5.95
N LEU A 65 -2.27 -10.89 -7.28
CA LEU A 65 -2.15 -12.00 -8.23
C LEU A 65 -0.82 -12.75 -8.08
N SER A 66 0.27 -12.03 -7.82
CA SER A 66 1.59 -12.63 -7.54
C SER A 66 1.56 -13.51 -6.29
N LEU A 67 0.89 -13.07 -5.22
CA LEU A 67 0.72 -13.86 -4.00
C LEU A 67 -0.25 -15.03 -4.20
N SER A 68 -1.31 -14.87 -5.00
CA SER A 68 -2.20 -15.96 -5.41
C SER A 68 -1.43 -17.06 -6.16
N LYS A 69 -0.58 -16.70 -7.13
CA LYS A 69 0.29 -17.65 -7.84
C LYS A 69 1.24 -18.42 -6.91
N ARG A 70 1.62 -17.81 -5.79
CA ARG A 70 2.43 -18.45 -4.74
C ARG A 70 1.62 -19.35 -3.80
N GLY A 71 0.31 -19.51 -4.05
CA GLY A 71 -0.58 -20.42 -3.30
C GLY A 71 -1.29 -19.76 -2.11
N ALA A 72 -1.33 -18.44 -2.03
CA ALA A 72 -2.14 -17.76 -1.03
C ALA A 72 -3.64 -17.80 -1.40
N ASN A 73 -4.51 -17.93 -0.39
CA ASN A 73 -5.95 -17.67 -0.52
C ASN A 73 -6.17 -16.17 -0.25
N ILE A 74 -6.22 -15.36 -1.31
CA ILE A 74 -6.10 -13.91 -1.16
C ILE A 74 -7.32 -13.15 -1.63
N VAL A 75 -7.67 -12.11 -0.88
CA VAL A 75 -8.67 -11.09 -1.24
C VAL A 75 -7.96 -9.75 -1.37
N GLY A 76 -8.10 -9.10 -2.54
CA GLY A 76 -7.67 -7.73 -2.78
C GLY A 76 -8.84 -6.76 -2.56
N VAL A 77 -8.58 -5.64 -1.90
CA VAL A 77 -9.54 -4.56 -1.68
C VAL A 77 -8.98 -3.25 -2.21
N ASP A 78 -9.76 -2.57 -3.02
CA ASP A 78 -9.50 -1.20 -3.47
C ASP A 78 -10.82 -0.46 -3.65
N PHE A 79 -10.79 0.87 -3.59
CA PHE A 79 -11.99 1.69 -3.76
C PHE A 79 -12.24 2.11 -5.21
N SER A 80 -11.24 1.96 -6.09
CA SER A 80 -11.34 2.26 -7.52
C SER A 80 -12.06 1.13 -8.26
N GLU A 81 -13.20 1.45 -8.87
CA GLU A 81 -13.96 0.51 -9.69
C GLU A 81 -13.16 0.03 -10.89
N GLU A 82 -12.42 0.94 -11.53
CA GLU A 82 -11.57 0.64 -12.69
C GLU A 82 -10.42 -0.30 -12.30
N ALA A 83 -9.79 -0.06 -11.15
CA ALA A 83 -8.72 -0.92 -10.65
C ALA A 83 -9.23 -2.33 -10.35
N ILE A 84 -10.34 -2.46 -9.64
CA ILE A 84 -10.92 -3.76 -9.30
C ILE A 84 -11.44 -4.50 -10.53
N GLN A 85 -12.06 -3.80 -11.49
CA GLN A 85 -12.46 -4.43 -12.73
C GLN A 85 -11.28 -4.98 -13.51
N THR A 86 -10.21 -4.20 -13.61
CA THR A 86 -8.94 -4.65 -14.24
C THR A 86 -8.33 -5.84 -13.50
N ALA A 87 -8.28 -5.79 -12.17
CA ALA A 87 -7.75 -6.90 -11.35
C ALA A 87 -8.52 -8.21 -11.59
N LYS A 88 -9.85 -8.15 -11.69
CA LYS A 88 -10.69 -9.31 -12.01
C LYS A 88 -10.41 -9.84 -13.40
N SER A 89 -10.31 -8.98 -14.41
CA SER A 89 -10.00 -9.39 -15.79
C SER A 89 -8.62 -10.05 -15.89
N LEU A 90 -7.60 -9.49 -15.22
CA LEU A 90 -6.27 -10.11 -15.14
C LEU A 90 -6.28 -11.46 -14.42
N ASN A 91 -7.06 -11.58 -13.34
CA ASN A 91 -7.19 -12.84 -12.60
C ASN A 91 -7.78 -13.95 -13.48
N GLU A 92 -8.81 -13.64 -14.25
CA GLU A 92 -9.42 -14.56 -15.23
C GLU A 92 -8.45 -14.92 -16.36
N GLU A 93 -7.80 -13.92 -16.97
CA GLU A 93 -6.82 -14.10 -18.04
C GLU A 93 -5.66 -15.01 -17.61
N LEU A 94 -5.21 -14.87 -16.36
CA LEU A 94 -4.07 -15.64 -15.82
C LEU A 94 -4.49 -16.97 -15.18
N GLY A 95 -5.79 -17.30 -15.16
CA GLY A 95 -6.32 -18.53 -14.56
C GLY A 95 -6.04 -18.64 -13.06
N LEU A 96 -6.03 -17.52 -12.33
CA LEU A 96 -5.77 -17.46 -10.88
C LEU A 96 -7.07 -17.41 -10.08
N ASN A 97 -6.97 -17.63 -8.76
CA ASN A 97 -8.13 -17.74 -7.86
C ASN A 97 -8.19 -16.63 -6.81
N ALA A 98 -7.61 -15.46 -7.08
CA ALA A 98 -7.74 -14.31 -6.20
C ALA A 98 -9.16 -13.76 -6.21
N GLN A 99 -9.61 -13.22 -5.07
CA GLN A 99 -10.89 -12.53 -4.97
C GLN A 99 -10.65 -11.02 -4.90
N PHE A 100 -11.60 -10.22 -5.40
CA PHE A 100 -11.51 -8.77 -5.38
C PHE A 100 -12.81 -8.12 -4.94
N CYS A 101 -12.71 -7.18 -3.99
CA CYS A 101 -13.82 -6.42 -3.45
C CYS A 101 -13.57 -4.92 -3.67
N CYS A 102 -14.55 -4.25 -4.32
CA CYS A 102 -14.50 -2.79 -4.52
C CYS A 102 -15.20 -2.11 -3.35
N CYS A 103 -14.43 -1.52 -2.44
CA CYS A 103 -14.97 -0.72 -1.34
C CYS A 103 -13.91 0.21 -0.73
N ASN A 104 -14.38 1.20 0.05
CA ASN A 104 -13.49 1.94 0.92
C ASN A 104 -12.88 0.98 1.96
N ILE A 105 -11.61 1.17 2.27
CA ILE A 105 -10.91 0.36 3.28
C ILE A 105 -11.64 0.32 4.62
N TYR A 106 -12.26 1.43 5.04
CA TYR A 106 -13.01 1.52 6.29
C TYR A 106 -14.30 0.68 6.31
N ASP A 107 -14.82 0.34 5.12
CA ASP A 107 -16.01 -0.50 4.96
C ASP A 107 -15.65 -1.99 4.80
N ALA A 108 -14.37 -2.34 4.67
CA ALA A 108 -13.92 -3.71 4.43
C ALA A 108 -14.48 -4.73 5.44
N PRO A 109 -14.55 -4.45 6.76
CA PRO A 109 -15.12 -5.41 7.72
C PRO A 109 -16.59 -5.76 7.44
N ILE A 110 -17.37 -4.81 6.94
CA ILE A 110 -18.79 -5.02 6.59
C ILE A 110 -18.88 -5.74 5.24
N MET A 111 -18.14 -5.25 4.24
CA MET A 111 -18.18 -5.77 2.86
C MET A 111 -17.68 -7.20 2.76
N LEU A 112 -16.69 -7.58 3.56
CA LEU A 112 -16.16 -8.95 3.66
C LEU A 112 -16.88 -9.79 4.74
N LYS A 113 -18.04 -9.31 5.24
CA LYS A 113 -18.95 -10.05 6.15
C LYS A 113 -18.25 -10.65 7.37
N GLY A 114 -17.30 -9.94 7.94
CA GLY A 114 -16.55 -10.37 9.11
C GLY A 114 -15.54 -11.50 8.87
N GLN A 115 -15.20 -11.80 7.62
CA GLN A 115 -14.12 -12.73 7.29
C GLN A 115 -12.81 -12.32 7.99
N LYS A 116 -12.04 -13.33 8.43
CA LYS A 116 -10.76 -13.12 9.14
C LYS A 116 -9.60 -13.73 8.36
N PHE A 117 -8.44 -13.10 8.45
CA PHE A 117 -7.26 -13.44 7.68
C PHE A 117 -6.06 -13.80 8.57
N ASP A 118 -5.20 -14.69 8.09
CA ASP A 118 -3.93 -15.01 8.73
C ASP A 118 -2.95 -13.82 8.60
N ILE A 119 -3.06 -13.11 7.46
CA ILE A 119 -2.21 -11.96 7.14
C ILE A 119 -3.10 -10.85 6.58
N VAL A 120 -2.91 -9.63 7.08
CA VAL A 120 -3.35 -8.40 6.39
C VAL A 120 -2.09 -7.71 5.88
N TYR A 121 -2.09 -7.36 4.60
CA TYR A 121 -0.95 -6.77 3.92
C TYR A 121 -1.34 -5.47 3.23
N THR A 122 -0.46 -4.50 3.25
CA THR A 122 -0.57 -3.26 2.48
C THR A 122 0.81 -2.72 2.12
N SER A 123 0.95 -2.00 1.00
CA SER A 123 2.26 -1.60 0.51
C SER A 123 2.23 -0.35 -0.35
N TYR A 124 3.27 0.42 -0.20
CA TYR A 124 3.75 1.53 -1.04
C TYR A 124 2.74 2.62 -1.44
N GLY A 125 2.83 3.75 -0.74
CA GLY A 125 2.06 4.95 -1.06
C GLY A 125 0.58 4.86 -0.70
N VAL A 126 0.23 4.15 0.36
CA VAL A 126 -1.16 3.87 0.72
C VAL A 126 -1.66 4.68 1.91
N VAL A 127 -0.83 4.90 2.94
CA VAL A 127 -1.29 5.59 4.17
C VAL A 127 -1.58 7.07 3.96
N ASN A 128 -0.94 7.71 3.00
CA ASN A 128 -1.18 9.12 2.66
C ASN A 128 -2.61 9.41 2.15
N TRP A 129 -3.34 8.39 1.68
CA TRP A 129 -4.71 8.52 1.19
C TRP A 129 -5.76 8.38 2.28
N LEU A 130 -5.34 8.09 3.51
CA LEU A 130 -6.21 7.79 4.64
C LEU A 130 -6.28 8.98 5.60
N PRO A 131 -7.47 9.49 5.93
CA PRO A 131 -7.62 10.61 6.86
C PRO A 131 -7.45 10.20 8.32
N ASP A 132 -7.75 8.94 8.68
CA ASP A 132 -7.82 8.46 10.06
C ASP A 132 -7.10 7.11 10.23
N LEU A 133 -5.89 7.15 10.78
CA LEU A 133 -5.11 5.94 11.03
C LEU A 133 -5.52 5.19 12.31
N ILE A 134 -6.31 5.79 13.20
CA ILE A 134 -6.91 5.05 14.31
C ILE A 134 -8.02 4.14 13.79
N GLN A 135 -8.91 4.67 12.94
CA GLN A 135 -9.95 3.86 12.29
C GLN A 135 -9.32 2.80 11.37
N TRP A 136 -8.24 3.13 10.65
CA TRP A 136 -7.47 2.17 9.86
C TRP A 136 -6.95 1.01 10.73
N GLY A 137 -6.35 1.31 11.87
CA GLY A 137 -5.90 0.28 12.83
C GLY A 137 -7.06 -0.60 13.33
N GLN A 138 -8.26 -0.03 13.55
CA GLN A 138 -9.46 -0.80 13.89
C GLN A 138 -9.84 -1.79 12.79
N VAL A 139 -9.80 -1.35 11.52
CA VAL A 139 -10.04 -2.25 10.37
C VAL A 139 -9.03 -3.41 10.37
N LEU A 140 -7.74 -3.13 10.53
CA LEU A 140 -6.70 -4.16 10.57
C LEU A 140 -6.96 -5.18 11.67
N SER A 141 -7.23 -4.71 12.90
CA SER A 141 -7.53 -5.57 14.04
C SER A 141 -8.80 -6.41 13.81
N GLN A 142 -9.84 -5.81 13.23
CA GLN A 142 -11.07 -6.52 12.91
C GLN A 142 -10.89 -7.59 11.84
N MET A 143 -10.03 -7.37 10.87
CA MET A 143 -9.81 -8.29 9.74
C MET A 143 -8.81 -9.41 10.06
N LEU A 144 -7.99 -9.27 11.09
CA LEU A 144 -7.05 -10.30 11.50
C LEU A 144 -7.70 -11.37 12.38
N LYS A 145 -7.31 -12.61 12.17
CA LYS A 145 -7.50 -13.71 13.16
C LYS A 145 -6.69 -13.39 14.42
N ASP A 146 -7.04 -13.97 15.54
CA ASP A 146 -6.20 -13.92 16.73
C ASP A 146 -4.86 -14.59 16.44
N GLY A 147 -3.75 -13.91 16.77
CA GLY A 147 -2.40 -14.32 16.38
C GLY A 147 -2.06 -14.07 14.91
N GLY A 148 -2.99 -13.53 14.11
CA GLY A 148 -2.73 -13.10 12.73
C GLY A 148 -1.81 -11.89 12.69
N LYS A 149 -1.06 -11.76 11.60
CA LYS A 149 -0.09 -10.67 11.44
C LYS A 149 -0.51 -9.62 10.40
N PHE A 150 -0.24 -8.37 10.72
CA PHE A 150 -0.23 -7.26 9.78
C PHE A 150 1.18 -7.03 9.27
N VAL A 151 1.33 -6.80 7.96
CA VAL A 151 2.60 -6.46 7.31
C VAL A 151 2.39 -5.22 6.45
N ILE A 152 3.23 -4.22 6.64
CA ILE A 152 3.31 -3.03 5.79
C ILE A 152 4.76 -2.77 5.38
N VAL A 153 4.95 -2.45 4.10
CA VAL A 153 6.13 -1.76 3.57
C VAL A 153 5.64 -0.49 2.92
N GLU A 154 6.14 0.64 3.36
CA GLU A 154 5.61 1.94 2.96
C GLU A 154 6.73 2.96 2.74
N PHE A 155 6.49 3.96 1.91
CA PHE A 155 7.39 5.09 1.75
C PHE A 155 7.54 5.83 3.07
N HIS A 156 8.79 6.13 3.42
CA HIS A 156 9.09 6.80 4.68
C HIS A 156 8.51 8.23 4.66
N PRO A 157 7.79 8.66 5.73
CA PRO A 157 7.12 9.96 5.72
C PRO A 157 8.07 11.16 5.60
N VAL A 158 9.37 10.99 5.86
CA VAL A 158 10.36 12.04 5.62
C VAL A 158 10.43 12.46 4.16
N LEU A 159 10.13 11.57 3.20
CA LEU A 159 10.15 11.86 1.78
C LEU A 159 9.13 12.95 1.41
N TRP A 160 7.97 12.91 2.04
CA TRP A 160 6.88 13.84 1.80
C TRP A 160 7.11 15.23 2.40
N MET A 161 8.22 15.45 3.09
CA MET A 161 8.63 16.77 3.57
C MET A 161 9.29 17.61 2.49
N PHE A 162 9.91 16.98 1.49
CA PHE A 162 10.76 17.63 0.49
C PHE A 162 9.97 18.09 -0.74
N ASP A 163 10.60 18.99 -1.50
CA ASP A 163 10.24 19.26 -2.88
C ASP A 163 10.62 18.07 -3.79
N GLU A 164 10.18 18.13 -5.05
CA GLU A 164 10.38 17.06 -6.05
C GLU A 164 11.86 16.71 -6.30
N ASN A 165 12.77 17.67 -6.03
CA ASN A 165 14.21 17.51 -6.24
C ASN A 165 14.98 17.17 -4.95
N PHE A 166 14.31 16.98 -3.84
CA PHE A 166 14.92 16.78 -2.51
C PHE A 166 15.91 17.90 -2.12
N SER A 167 15.65 19.12 -2.56
CA SER A 167 16.53 20.28 -2.35
C SER A 167 16.18 21.06 -1.09
N GLN A 168 14.92 21.10 -0.71
CA GLN A 168 14.44 21.84 0.46
C GLN A 168 13.19 21.20 1.09
N VAL A 169 13.05 21.40 2.40
CA VAL A 169 11.84 21.01 3.12
C VAL A 169 10.72 22.02 2.81
N ARG A 170 9.58 21.54 2.33
CA ARG A 170 8.40 22.33 1.97
C ARG A 170 7.16 22.00 2.79
N TYR A 171 7.04 20.76 3.25
CA TYR A 171 5.83 20.24 3.87
C TYR A 171 6.10 19.77 5.28
N ALA A 172 5.06 19.77 6.11
CA ALA A 172 5.17 19.25 7.48
C ALA A 172 5.32 17.71 7.46
N TYR A 173 6.19 17.19 8.33
CA TYR A 173 6.39 15.75 8.53
C TYR A 173 5.09 15.02 8.94
N SER A 174 4.27 15.68 9.75
CA SER A 174 2.97 15.16 10.19
C SER A 174 1.98 16.31 10.32
N ARG A 175 0.79 16.14 9.75
CA ARG A 175 -0.25 17.17 9.72
C ARG A 175 -1.64 16.56 9.77
N LYS A 176 -2.54 17.14 10.56
CA LYS A 176 -3.94 16.68 10.67
C LYS A 176 -4.78 17.07 9.45
N GLU A 177 -4.60 18.30 8.95
CA GLU A 177 -5.32 18.79 7.77
C GLU A 177 -4.72 18.20 6.51
N PRO A 178 -5.55 17.86 5.51
CA PRO A 178 -5.06 17.34 4.23
C PRO A 178 -4.27 18.38 3.45
N TYR A 179 -3.40 17.90 2.58
CA TYR A 179 -2.91 18.64 1.43
C TYR A 179 -3.87 18.43 0.27
N ILE A 180 -4.25 19.52 -0.36
CA ILE A 180 -5.10 19.50 -1.56
C ILE A 180 -4.25 20.10 -2.66
N VAL A 181 -3.82 19.28 -3.60
CA VAL A 181 -2.91 19.66 -4.67
C VAL A 181 -3.42 19.17 -6.02
N GLU A 182 -3.02 19.86 -7.09
CA GLU A 182 -3.20 19.38 -8.45
C GLU A 182 -1.88 18.77 -8.92
N GLU A 183 -1.89 17.48 -9.22
CA GLU A 183 -0.72 16.72 -9.61
C GLU A 183 -1.01 15.72 -10.73
N SER A 184 0.00 15.40 -11.52
CA SER A 184 -0.03 14.30 -12.47
C SER A 184 0.20 12.96 -11.75
N THR A 185 0.14 11.87 -12.50
CA THR A 185 0.53 10.57 -11.94
C THR A 185 2.04 10.34 -12.06
N TYR A 186 2.61 9.58 -11.13
CA TYR A 186 4.05 9.24 -11.09
C TYR A 186 4.52 8.36 -12.26
N THR A 187 3.61 7.77 -13.03
CA THR A 187 3.94 6.94 -14.21
C THR A 187 3.98 7.72 -15.52
N ASP A 188 3.49 8.95 -15.54
CA ASP A 188 3.35 9.76 -16.74
C ASP A 188 3.46 11.26 -16.40
N SER A 189 4.67 11.66 -16.06
CA SER A 189 4.98 13.05 -15.69
C SER A 189 4.99 14.01 -16.89
N GLU A 190 4.99 13.50 -18.13
CA GLU A 190 5.06 14.31 -19.35
C GLU A 190 3.66 14.75 -19.83
N ASN A 191 2.59 14.06 -19.43
CA ASN A 191 1.23 14.45 -19.78
C ASN A 191 0.61 15.34 -18.70
N ASP A 192 0.12 16.50 -19.11
CA ASP A 192 -0.48 17.54 -18.25
C ASP A 192 -1.88 17.16 -17.71
N ASN A 193 -2.11 15.88 -17.45
CA ASN A 193 -3.34 15.36 -16.83
C ASN A 193 -3.31 15.55 -15.29
N ARG A 194 -3.18 16.81 -14.88
CA ARG A 194 -3.24 17.14 -13.45
C ARG A 194 -4.64 16.92 -12.91
N GLN A 195 -4.70 16.25 -11.77
CA GLN A 195 -5.94 15.99 -11.06
C GLN A 195 -5.82 16.45 -9.61
N LYS A 196 -6.93 16.92 -9.07
CA LYS A 196 -7.00 17.34 -7.67
C LYS A 196 -6.95 16.11 -6.77
N THR A 197 -5.93 16.02 -5.94
CA THR A 197 -5.75 14.98 -4.93
C THR A 197 -5.92 15.54 -3.52
N VAL A 198 -6.33 14.69 -2.61
CA VAL A 198 -6.47 14.99 -1.18
C VAL A 198 -5.68 13.96 -0.39
N THR A 199 -4.56 14.38 0.19
CA THR A 199 -3.60 13.49 0.86
C THR A 199 -3.20 14.02 2.24
N TRP A 200 -2.61 13.17 3.06
CA TRP A 200 -2.13 13.49 4.40
C TRP A 200 -0.68 13.07 4.57
N ASN A 201 0.08 13.87 5.30
CA ASN A 201 1.39 13.44 5.79
C ASN A 201 1.23 12.90 7.21
N HIS A 202 1.43 11.60 7.35
CA HIS A 202 1.41 10.92 8.64
C HIS A 202 2.83 10.58 9.07
N GLY A 203 3.33 11.23 10.13
CA GLY A 203 4.60 10.83 10.73
C GLY A 203 4.53 9.42 11.32
N LEU A 204 5.68 8.76 11.47
CA LEU A 204 5.76 7.39 11.99
C LEU A 204 4.99 7.19 13.31
N ALA A 205 5.04 8.16 14.21
CA ALA A 205 4.29 8.08 15.47
C ALA A 205 2.77 7.93 15.26
N VAL A 206 2.20 8.58 14.22
CA VAL A 206 0.76 8.46 13.91
C VAL A 206 0.47 7.06 13.37
N VAL A 207 1.31 6.54 12.48
CA VAL A 207 1.17 5.18 11.92
C VAL A 207 1.26 4.13 13.03
N LEU A 208 2.31 4.19 13.86
CA LEU A 208 2.55 3.21 14.91
C LEU A 208 1.46 3.25 15.99
N ASN A 209 0.99 4.45 16.39
CA ASN A 209 -0.12 4.58 17.34
C ASN A 209 -1.45 4.09 16.75
N GLY A 210 -1.65 4.19 15.43
CA GLY A 210 -2.79 3.56 14.75
C GLY A 210 -2.85 2.04 14.99
N LEU A 211 -1.69 1.39 15.05
CA LEU A 211 -1.58 -0.04 15.36
C LEU A 211 -1.71 -0.31 16.86
N LEU A 212 -0.91 0.34 17.68
CA LEU A 212 -0.80 0.11 19.14
C LEU A 212 -2.13 0.34 19.86
N ASN A 213 -2.93 1.33 19.44
CA ASN A 213 -4.23 1.64 20.03
C ASN A 213 -5.35 0.64 19.63
N ASN A 214 -5.03 -0.35 18.80
CA ASN A 214 -5.99 -1.31 18.25
C ASN A 214 -5.55 -2.77 18.46
N ASP A 215 -4.93 -3.09 19.58
CA ASP A 215 -4.51 -4.44 19.99
C ASP A 215 -3.51 -5.13 19.02
N LEU A 216 -2.76 -4.32 18.25
CA LEU A 216 -1.73 -4.80 17.34
C LEU A 216 -0.36 -4.57 17.96
N GLN A 217 0.27 -5.65 18.42
CA GLN A 217 1.61 -5.61 19.02
C GLN A 217 2.67 -5.58 17.92
N ILE A 218 3.48 -4.53 17.89
CA ILE A 218 4.59 -4.41 16.96
C ILE A 218 5.65 -5.46 17.32
N GLN A 219 5.99 -6.33 16.37
CA GLN A 219 7.01 -7.37 16.49
C GLN A 219 8.32 -6.95 15.83
N SER A 220 8.23 -6.19 14.74
CA SER A 220 9.39 -5.73 13.99
C SER A 220 9.10 -4.37 13.36
N PHE A 221 10.10 -3.52 13.35
CA PHE A 221 10.14 -2.25 12.64
C PHE A 221 11.48 -2.14 11.91
N GLY A 222 11.46 -1.72 10.67
CA GLY A 222 12.65 -1.51 9.85
C GLY A 222 12.58 -0.22 9.07
N GLU A 223 13.74 0.39 8.82
CA GLU A 223 13.91 1.54 7.93
C GLU A 223 14.97 1.21 6.88
N TYR A 224 14.78 1.67 5.64
CA TYR A 224 15.63 1.31 4.51
C TYR A 224 15.98 2.54 3.70
N ASP A 225 17.23 2.67 3.29
CA ASP A 225 17.76 3.76 2.47
C ASP A 225 17.65 3.52 0.95
N TYR A 226 16.81 2.58 0.55
CA TYR A 226 16.55 2.22 -0.85
C TYR A 226 15.07 2.05 -1.13
N SER A 227 14.69 2.09 -2.41
CA SER A 227 13.37 1.75 -2.93
C SER A 227 13.47 0.63 -3.97
N PRO A 228 12.49 -0.29 -4.06
CA PRO A 228 12.41 -1.25 -5.17
C PRO A 228 11.94 -0.59 -6.47
N PHE A 229 11.53 0.68 -6.42
CA PHE A 229 10.97 1.41 -7.55
C PHE A 229 11.73 2.70 -7.82
N ASN A 230 11.86 3.07 -9.11
CA ASN A 230 12.35 4.36 -9.56
C ASN A 230 11.19 5.35 -9.64
N LEU A 231 10.84 5.98 -8.52
CA LEU A 231 9.67 6.88 -8.41
C LEU A 231 10.01 8.37 -8.43
N PHE A 232 11.25 8.72 -8.17
CA PHE A 232 11.69 10.11 -8.09
C PHE A 232 12.70 10.41 -9.19
N GLY A 233 12.60 11.57 -9.83
CA GLY A 233 13.38 11.91 -11.02
C GLY A 233 14.90 11.95 -10.85
N ASN A 234 15.39 11.88 -9.61
CA ASN A 234 16.82 11.91 -9.28
C ASN A 234 17.34 10.61 -8.62
N MET A 235 16.66 9.49 -8.85
CA MET A 235 17.12 8.19 -8.35
C MET A 235 18.18 7.55 -9.23
N VAL A 236 19.10 6.81 -8.63
CA VAL A 236 20.12 6.00 -9.30
C VAL A 236 19.89 4.53 -8.97
N ALA A 237 20.05 3.68 -10.00
CA ALA A 237 19.92 2.24 -9.86
C ALA A 237 21.16 1.67 -9.16
N GLU A 238 20.93 0.77 -8.20
CA GLU A 238 21.93 -0.05 -7.54
C GLU A 238 22.10 -1.41 -8.25
N LYS A 239 23.24 -2.08 -8.02
CA LYS A 239 23.55 -3.38 -8.65
C LYS A 239 22.55 -4.49 -8.32
N ASN A 240 21.85 -4.39 -7.19
CA ASN A 240 20.84 -5.34 -6.73
C ASN A 240 19.44 -5.07 -7.29
N GLY A 241 19.29 -4.08 -8.18
CA GLY A 241 18.01 -3.71 -8.78
C GLY A 241 17.14 -2.79 -7.91
N THR A 242 17.67 -2.26 -6.82
CA THR A 242 17.02 -1.21 -6.02
C THR A 242 17.49 0.18 -6.47
N PHE A 243 16.88 1.23 -5.93
CA PHE A 243 17.14 2.61 -6.28
C PHE A 243 17.41 3.45 -5.03
N LYS A 244 18.31 4.43 -5.14
CA LYS A 244 18.61 5.42 -4.10
C LYS A 244 18.52 6.83 -4.67
N ILE A 245 18.28 7.83 -3.80
CA ILE A 245 18.30 9.22 -4.22
C ILE A 245 19.76 9.64 -4.46
N ALA A 246 20.04 10.17 -5.63
CA ALA A 246 21.37 10.67 -6.01
C ALA A 246 21.86 11.72 -5.01
N GLY A 247 23.10 11.58 -4.54
CA GLY A 247 23.72 12.51 -3.59
C GLY A 247 23.18 12.43 -2.15
N LYS A 248 22.34 11.45 -1.83
CA LYS A 248 21.78 11.24 -0.48
C LYS A 248 22.13 9.86 0.10
N ASN A 249 23.36 9.44 -0.01
CA ASN A 249 23.88 8.11 0.33
C ASN A 249 23.56 7.67 1.78
N GLY A 250 22.32 7.20 2.03
CA GLY A 250 21.85 6.76 3.35
C GLY A 250 21.47 7.89 4.32
N GLU A 251 21.49 9.15 3.88
CA GLU A 251 21.11 10.29 4.72
C GLU A 251 19.60 10.37 4.99
N ILE A 252 18.81 9.79 4.09
CA ILE A 252 17.33 9.82 4.15
C ILE A 252 16.80 8.40 3.99
N PRO A 253 16.01 7.88 4.96
CA PRO A 253 15.33 6.62 4.77
C PRO A 253 14.25 6.77 3.69
N LEU A 254 14.16 5.79 2.77
CA LEU A 254 13.20 5.78 1.68
C LEU A 254 11.97 4.95 2.03
N LEU A 255 12.14 3.91 2.81
CA LEU A 255 11.05 3.02 3.22
C LEU A 255 11.09 2.79 4.72
N PHE A 256 9.92 2.42 5.24
CA PHE A 256 9.82 1.73 6.51
C PHE A 256 8.96 0.48 6.38
N SER A 257 9.15 -0.47 7.28
CA SER A 257 8.30 -1.64 7.39
C SER A 257 7.85 -1.88 8.83
N VAL A 258 6.66 -2.46 8.99
CA VAL A 258 6.15 -2.91 10.29
C VAL A 258 5.60 -4.31 10.14
N ILE A 259 5.93 -5.19 11.09
CA ILE A 259 5.18 -6.40 11.36
C ILE A 259 4.51 -6.20 12.73
N ALA A 260 3.19 -6.30 12.76
CA ALA A 260 2.43 -6.30 14.00
C ALA A 260 1.53 -7.54 14.09
N VAL A 261 1.31 -8.06 15.29
CA VAL A 261 0.52 -9.26 15.53
C VAL A 261 -0.68 -8.89 16.40
N LYS A 262 -1.85 -9.38 16.04
CA LYS A 262 -3.05 -9.23 16.84
C LYS A 262 -2.93 -10.07 18.11
N HIS A 263 -3.14 -9.44 19.26
CA HIS A 263 -3.17 -10.14 20.53
C HIS A 263 -4.24 -11.25 20.55
N LEU A 264 -3.89 -12.37 21.16
CA LEU A 264 -4.88 -13.40 21.55
C LEU A 264 -5.82 -12.76 22.58
N GLN A 265 -7.09 -12.66 22.27
CA GLN A 265 -8.07 -12.33 23.30
C GLN A 265 -8.04 -13.49 24.32
N ARG A 266 -7.52 -13.21 25.52
CA ARG A 266 -7.72 -14.13 26.66
C ARG A 266 -9.22 -14.11 26.94
N HIS A 267 -9.94 -15.13 26.47
CA HIS A 267 -11.26 -15.40 27.01
C HIS A 267 -11.06 -15.65 28.49
N GLY A 268 -11.32 -14.64 29.30
CA GLY A 268 -11.34 -14.78 30.74
C GLY A 268 -12.38 -15.86 31.08
N SER A 269 -11.88 -16.97 31.61
CA SER A 269 -12.74 -17.92 32.30
C SER A 269 -13.32 -17.16 33.50
N ILE A 270 -14.62 -16.83 33.45
CA ILE A 270 -15.40 -16.42 34.63
C ILE A 270 -15.81 -17.67 35.38
#